data_31b80002fae313c31f46ac54e3dc6147
#
_entry.id   31b80002fae313c31f46ac54e3dc6147
#
_cell.length_a   1.000
_cell.length_b   1.000
_cell.length_c   1.000
_cell.angle_alpha   90.00
_cell.angle_beta   90.00
_cell.angle_gamma   90.00
#
_symmetry.space_group_name_H-M   'P 1'
#
loop_
_entity.id
_entity.type
_entity.pdbx_description
1 polymer ?
#
loop_
_entity_poly.entity_id
_entity_poly.type
_entity_poly.pdbx_seq_one_letter_code
_entity_poly.pdbx_strand_id
1 'polypeptide(L)'
;MPVLTIGDRFPAYELTAVVPGDLKDIEADRPEDYFTTVSSTVPEGTWRVVFFWPKDFTFVCPTEIAAFGDPHEDFKDRDCEVVGVSVDNEYTHYAWRRSHDKLQDLPFPMASDLNRELTEALGIKRATGEADRATFIIDPHNVIQSVSVTADSVGRNTEEVLRQLDALQSDELCACNWQAGAATIDALGQMG
;
A
#
# COMPACT_ATOMS: atom_id res chain seq x y z
N MET A 1 19.13 2.34 8.25
CA MET A 1 19.44 1.24 7.31
C MET A 1 19.16 1.73 5.90
N PRO A 2 19.71 1.11 4.83
CA PRO A 2 19.28 1.41 3.48
C PRO A 2 17.82 0.94 3.28
N VAL A 3 17.12 1.55 2.33
CA VAL A 3 15.77 1.11 1.93
C VAL A 3 15.86 -0.29 1.35
N LEU A 4 14.97 -1.20 1.79
CA LEU A 4 14.85 -2.52 1.16
C LEU A 4 14.35 -2.36 -0.28
N THR A 5 14.82 -3.23 -1.16
CA THR A 5 14.64 -3.09 -2.59
C THR A 5 14.21 -4.42 -3.26
N ILE A 6 14.15 -4.42 -4.58
CA ILE A 6 13.73 -5.57 -5.40
C ILE A 6 14.56 -6.81 -5.04
N GLY A 7 13.89 -7.92 -4.78
CA GLY A 7 14.47 -9.20 -4.39
C GLY A 7 14.62 -9.40 -2.88
N ASP A 8 14.53 -8.34 -2.07
CA ASP A 8 14.50 -8.47 -0.61
C ASP A 8 13.15 -9.03 -0.14
N ARG A 9 13.17 -9.75 0.98
CA ARG A 9 11.92 -10.18 1.63
C ARG A 9 11.30 -9.02 2.39
N PHE A 10 9.99 -8.80 2.19
CA PHE A 10 9.26 -7.82 2.98
C PHE A 10 9.23 -8.27 4.45
N PRO A 11 9.48 -7.38 5.43
CA PRO A 11 9.50 -7.74 6.84
C PRO A 11 8.16 -8.32 7.30
N ALA A 12 8.20 -9.26 8.25
CA ALA A 12 7.01 -9.70 8.95
C ALA A 12 6.46 -8.55 9.81
N TYR A 13 5.15 -8.38 9.80
CA TYR A 13 4.46 -7.39 10.63
C TYR A 13 3.11 -7.90 11.10
N GLU A 14 2.67 -7.37 12.22
CA GLU A 14 1.31 -7.47 12.73
C GLU A 14 0.95 -6.11 13.34
N LEU A 15 -0.01 -5.41 12.74
CA LEU A 15 -0.35 -4.03 13.08
C LEU A 15 -1.85 -3.89 13.35
N THR A 16 -2.20 -3.07 14.33
CA THR A 16 -3.58 -2.63 14.52
C THR A 16 -3.95 -1.64 13.41
N ALA A 17 -5.12 -1.80 12.85
CA ALA A 17 -5.62 -0.96 11.76
C ALA A 17 -7.08 -0.56 11.98
N VAL A 18 -7.47 0.58 11.44
CA VAL A 18 -8.89 0.92 11.26
C VAL A 18 -9.44 0.04 10.14
N VAL A 19 -10.60 -0.58 10.39
CA VAL A 19 -11.26 -1.50 9.45
C VAL A 19 -11.59 -0.83 8.13
N PRO A 20 -11.64 -1.56 7.00
CA PRO A 20 -12.10 -1.04 5.72
C PRO A 20 -13.61 -0.75 5.72
N GLY A 21 -14.09 0.01 4.73
CA GLY A 21 -15.49 0.34 4.50
C GLY A 21 -15.95 1.66 5.14
N ASP A 22 -17.21 2.05 4.90
CA ASP A 22 -17.78 3.26 5.51
C ASP A 22 -17.94 3.06 7.03
N LEU A 23 -17.24 3.91 7.80
CA LEU A 23 -17.30 3.85 9.26
C LEU A 23 -18.71 4.11 9.84
N LYS A 24 -19.65 4.64 9.04
CA LYS A 24 -21.03 4.86 9.47
C LYS A 24 -21.87 3.58 9.41
N ASP A 25 -21.46 2.63 8.57
CA ASP A 25 -22.16 1.36 8.36
C ASP A 25 -21.70 0.27 9.33
N ILE A 26 -20.66 0.56 10.12
CA ILE A 26 -20.13 -0.38 11.11
C ILE A 26 -21.02 -0.37 12.33
N GLU A 27 -21.66 -1.52 12.62
CA GLU A 27 -22.38 -1.76 13.87
C GLU A 27 -21.34 -1.93 15.01
N ALA A 28 -21.07 -0.86 15.72
CA ALA A 28 -20.10 -0.84 16.80
C ALA A 28 -20.76 -0.57 18.14
N ASP A 29 -20.62 -1.52 19.06
CA ASP A 29 -21.03 -1.35 20.47
C ASP A 29 -19.89 -0.74 21.30
N ARG A 30 -18.67 -0.86 20.83
CA ARG A 30 -17.45 -0.42 21.51
C ARG A 30 -16.48 0.21 20.52
N PRO A 31 -15.59 1.13 20.98
CA PRO A 31 -14.57 1.73 20.11
C PRO A 31 -13.67 0.71 19.40
N GLU A 32 -13.40 -0.42 20.07
CA GLU A 32 -12.54 -1.49 19.53
C GLU A 32 -13.12 -2.18 18.29
N ASP A 33 -14.44 -2.10 18.08
CA ASP A 33 -15.11 -2.71 16.93
C ASP A 33 -14.74 -2.00 15.59
N TYR A 34 -14.15 -0.81 15.66
CA TYR A 34 -13.59 -0.09 14.52
C TYR A 34 -12.16 -0.52 14.16
N PHE A 35 -11.57 -1.47 14.88
CA PHE A 35 -10.20 -1.88 14.68
C PHE A 35 -10.10 -3.37 14.32
N THR A 36 -9.07 -3.67 13.54
CA THR A 36 -8.70 -5.02 13.14
C THR A 36 -7.20 -5.20 13.19
N THR A 37 -6.73 -6.41 13.02
CA THR A 37 -5.30 -6.70 12.86
C THR A 37 -5.01 -7.00 11.40
N VAL A 38 -3.98 -6.35 10.85
CA VAL A 38 -3.40 -6.67 9.55
C VAL A 38 -2.00 -7.22 9.73
N SER A 39 -1.63 -8.21 8.93
CA SER A 39 -0.33 -8.86 9.06
C SER A 39 0.31 -9.18 7.72
N SER A 40 1.58 -9.56 7.75
CA SER A 40 2.30 -10.05 6.58
C SER A 40 1.85 -11.44 6.12
N THR A 41 1.03 -12.13 6.92
CA THR A 41 0.45 -13.44 6.56
C THR A 41 -0.84 -13.20 5.79
N VAL A 42 -0.84 -13.55 4.51
CA VAL A 42 -1.97 -13.42 3.59
C VAL A 42 -2.27 -14.78 2.94
N PRO A 43 -3.46 -14.96 2.34
CA PRO A 43 -3.78 -16.17 1.58
C PRO A 43 -2.72 -16.47 0.49
N GLU A 44 -2.56 -17.76 0.16
CA GLU A 44 -1.65 -18.18 -0.92
C GLU A 44 -2.08 -17.54 -2.26
N GLY A 45 -1.11 -17.07 -3.02
CA GLY A 45 -1.35 -16.41 -4.32
C GLY A 45 -1.61 -14.90 -4.21
N THR A 46 -1.77 -14.35 -3.01
CA THR A 46 -2.11 -12.94 -2.82
C THR A 46 -0.90 -12.03 -3.00
N TRP A 47 -1.01 -11.06 -3.89
CA TRP A 47 -0.11 -9.92 -4.01
C TRP A 47 -0.47 -8.86 -2.97
N ARG A 48 0.46 -7.95 -2.69
CA ARG A 48 0.19 -6.83 -1.77
C ARG A 48 0.78 -5.53 -2.30
N VAL A 49 0.01 -4.46 -2.14
CA VAL A 49 0.49 -3.08 -2.22
C VAL A 49 0.47 -2.51 -0.80
N VAL A 50 1.64 -2.27 -0.25
CA VAL A 50 1.78 -1.62 1.06
C VAL A 50 2.35 -0.23 0.84
N PHE A 51 1.57 0.79 1.18
CA PHE A 51 1.99 2.16 0.99
C PHE A 51 2.03 2.95 2.30
N PHE A 52 3.02 3.83 2.41
CA PHE A 52 3.28 4.62 3.61
C PHE A 52 3.06 6.09 3.32
N TRP A 53 2.55 6.83 4.30
CA TRP A 53 2.52 8.29 4.30
C TRP A 53 3.13 8.83 5.61
N PRO A 54 3.68 10.08 5.57
CA PRO A 54 4.44 10.61 6.70
C PRO A 54 3.60 10.86 7.94
N LYS A 55 2.39 11.46 7.80
CA LYS A 55 1.61 11.93 8.94
C LYS A 55 0.14 12.16 8.58
N ASP A 56 -0.74 11.83 9.52
CA ASP A 56 -2.16 12.17 9.47
C ASP A 56 -2.40 13.69 9.58
N PHE A 57 -3.61 14.12 9.21
CA PHE A 57 -4.06 15.52 9.25
C PHE A 57 -3.17 16.49 8.46
N THR A 58 -2.59 16.04 7.34
CA THR A 58 -1.80 16.84 6.40
C THR A 58 -2.54 17.08 5.08
N PHE A 59 -1.90 17.67 4.09
CA PHE A 59 -2.58 18.19 2.89
C PHE A 59 -2.50 17.26 1.67
N VAL A 60 -1.34 16.63 1.40
CA VAL A 60 -1.14 15.70 0.28
C VAL A 60 -1.67 14.31 0.62
N CYS A 61 -1.43 13.84 1.83
CA CYS A 61 -1.73 12.47 2.25
C CYS A 61 -3.20 12.05 2.05
N PRO A 62 -4.23 12.87 2.39
CA PRO A 62 -5.60 12.45 2.20
C PRO A 62 -5.98 12.28 0.73
N THR A 63 -5.34 13.02 -0.18
CA THR A 63 -5.59 12.88 -1.63
C THR A 63 -5.06 11.55 -2.17
N GLU A 64 -3.91 11.09 -1.67
CA GLU A 64 -3.32 9.82 -2.08
C GLU A 64 -4.05 8.63 -1.50
N ILE A 65 -4.40 8.71 -0.18
CA ILE A 65 -5.13 7.64 0.50
C ILE A 65 -6.47 7.41 -0.21
N ALA A 66 -7.22 8.47 -0.53
CA ALA A 66 -8.44 8.38 -1.32
C ALA A 66 -8.18 7.78 -2.71
N ALA A 67 -7.12 8.23 -3.41
CA ALA A 67 -6.76 7.74 -4.73
C ALA A 67 -6.38 6.25 -4.77
N PHE A 68 -5.88 5.66 -3.68
CA PHE A 68 -5.71 4.21 -3.57
C PHE A 68 -7.05 3.48 -3.33
N GLY A 69 -8.05 4.17 -2.82
CA GLY A 69 -9.41 3.64 -2.66
C GLY A 69 -10.19 3.55 -3.97
N ASP A 70 -10.03 4.53 -4.85
CA ASP A 70 -10.76 4.61 -6.11
C ASP A 70 -10.65 3.32 -6.98
N PRO A 71 -9.45 2.75 -7.23
CA PRO A 71 -9.28 1.53 -8.01
C PRO A 71 -9.25 0.25 -7.15
N HIS A 72 -9.91 0.22 -6.00
CA HIS A 72 -9.83 -0.92 -5.08
C HIS A 72 -10.27 -2.24 -5.70
N GLU A 73 -11.37 -2.24 -6.46
CA GLU A 73 -11.85 -3.44 -7.16
C GLU A 73 -10.84 -3.90 -8.22
N ASP A 74 -10.14 -2.96 -8.87
CA ASP A 74 -9.07 -3.31 -9.82
C ASP A 74 -7.91 -4.03 -9.14
N PHE A 75 -7.57 -3.68 -7.89
CA PHE A 75 -6.58 -4.43 -7.10
C PHE A 75 -7.09 -5.81 -6.73
N LYS A 76 -8.35 -5.92 -6.30
CA LYS A 76 -8.98 -7.21 -5.95
C LYS A 76 -9.06 -8.16 -7.13
N ASP A 77 -9.41 -7.66 -8.32
CA ASP A 77 -9.46 -8.44 -9.56
C ASP A 77 -8.09 -9.02 -9.94
N ARG A 78 -7.03 -8.49 -9.34
CA ARG A 78 -5.62 -8.92 -9.50
C ARG A 78 -5.11 -9.72 -8.30
N ASP A 79 -6.00 -10.26 -7.47
CA ASP A 79 -5.64 -10.95 -6.24
C ASP A 79 -4.63 -10.13 -5.39
N CYS A 80 -4.83 -8.79 -5.31
CA CYS A 80 -3.92 -7.88 -4.65
C CYS A 80 -4.62 -7.14 -3.49
N GLU A 81 -4.08 -7.30 -2.29
CA GLU A 81 -4.49 -6.54 -1.11
C GLU A 81 -3.75 -5.20 -1.03
N VAL A 82 -4.49 -4.15 -0.66
CA VAL A 82 -3.92 -2.82 -0.39
C VAL A 82 -3.94 -2.54 1.10
N VAL A 83 -2.81 -2.10 1.66
CA VAL A 83 -2.68 -1.68 3.06
C VAL A 83 -2.00 -0.32 3.12
N GLY A 84 -2.66 0.64 3.73
CA GLY A 84 -2.08 1.94 4.02
C GLY A 84 -1.49 1.98 5.44
N VAL A 85 -0.31 2.57 5.61
CA VAL A 85 0.43 2.56 6.90
C VAL A 85 0.99 3.94 7.21
N SER A 86 0.85 4.40 8.45
CA SER A 86 1.68 5.47 9.01
C SER A 86 2.13 5.13 10.43
N VAL A 87 2.92 6.01 11.01
CA VAL A 87 3.38 5.88 12.40
C VAL A 87 2.43 6.53 13.41
N ASP A 88 1.31 7.09 12.95
CA ASP A 88 0.24 7.57 13.83
C ASP A 88 -0.51 6.38 14.44
N ASN A 89 -1.19 6.58 15.59
CA ASN A 89 -1.93 5.51 16.21
C ASN A 89 -3.30 5.28 15.55
N GLU A 90 -3.90 4.13 15.80
CA GLU A 90 -5.18 3.70 15.23
C GLU A 90 -6.35 4.63 15.58
N TYR A 91 -6.36 5.24 16.76
CA TYR A 91 -7.37 6.24 17.13
C TYR A 91 -7.21 7.55 16.37
N THR A 92 -5.98 7.94 16.02
CA THR A 92 -5.71 9.09 15.16
C THR A 92 -6.24 8.82 13.74
N HIS A 93 -5.96 7.65 13.18
CA HIS A 93 -6.51 7.21 11.88
C HIS A 93 -8.03 7.22 11.89
N TYR A 94 -8.65 6.65 12.92
CA TYR A 94 -10.09 6.64 13.09
C TYR A 94 -10.68 8.06 13.14
N ALA A 95 -10.10 8.95 13.97
CA ALA A 95 -10.55 10.33 14.08
C ALA A 95 -10.42 11.08 12.75
N TRP A 96 -9.32 10.85 12.03
CA TRP A 96 -9.10 11.47 10.73
C TRP A 96 -10.08 10.96 9.68
N ARG A 97 -10.31 9.67 9.58
CA ARG A 97 -11.32 9.10 8.68
C ARG A 97 -12.70 9.67 8.97
N ARG A 98 -13.10 9.80 10.22
CA ARG A 98 -14.40 10.37 10.60
C ARG A 98 -14.54 11.85 10.27
N SER A 99 -13.47 12.61 10.29
CA SER A 99 -13.48 14.06 10.09
C SER A 99 -13.20 14.52 8.66
N HIS A 100 -12.80 13.60 7.76
CA HIS A 100 -12.39 13.94 6.40
C HIS A 100 -13.25 13.21 5.36
N ASP A 101 -14.05 13.96 4.59
CA ASP A 101 -15.07 13.43 3.66
C ASP A 101 -14.54 12.36 2.69
N LYS A 102 -13.29 12.49 2.22
CA LYS A 102 -12.69 11.55 1.26
C LYS A 102 -12.14 10.27 1.91
N LEU A 103 -12.08 10.20 3.25
CA LEU A 103 -11.49 9.08 3.96
C LEU A 103 -12.52 8.26 4.74
N GLN A 104 -13.79 8.66 4.76
CA GLN A 104 -14.83 7.97 5.53
C GLN A 104 -15.06 6.55 5.03
N ASP A 105 -15.13 6.38 3.71
CA ASP A 105 -15.36 5.11 3.03
C ASP A 105 -14.09 4.65 2.32
N LEU A 106 -13.10 4.18 3.10
CA LEU A 106 -11.89 3.60 2.52
C LEU A 106 -12.03 2.09 2.45
N PRO A 107 -11.88 1.47 1.27
CA PRO A 107 -12.10 0.04 1.09
C PRO A 107 -10.91 -0.83 1.58
N PHE A 108 -9.87 -0.24 2.12
CA PHE A 108 -8.70 -0.92 2.66
C PHE A 108 -8.37 -0.44 4.09
N PRO A 109 -7.66 -1.26 4.88
CA PRO A 109 -7.31 -0.91 6.26
C PRO A 109 -6.25 0.21 6.33
N MET A 110 -6.40 1.09 7.33
CA MET A 110 -5.37 2.07 7.72
C MET A 110 -4.63 1.57 8.95
N ALA A 111 -3.41 1.11 8.78
CA ALA A 111 -2.60 0.45 9.81
C ALA A 111 -1.65 1.40 10.53
N SER A 112 -1.50 1.17 11.82
CA SER A 112 -0.66 1.94 12.74
C SER A 112 0.67 1.22 13.01
N ASP A 113 1.78 1.72 12.48
CA ASP A 113 3.13 1.31 12.86
C ASP A 113 3.66 2.22 13.99
N LEU A 114 2.91 2.33 15.08
CA LEU A 114 3.17 3.24 16.21
C LEU A 114 4.59 3.06 16.77
N ASN A 115 5.05 1.81 16.86
CA ASN A 115 6.39 1.47 17.34
C ASN A 115 7.49 1.71 16.30
N ARG A 116 7.12 1.99 15.05
CA ARG A 116 8.04 2.22 13.92
C ARG A 116 8.90 1.00 13.55
N GLU A 117 8.48 -0.19 13.96
CA GLU A 117 9.24 -1.41 13.72
C GLU A 117 9.29 -1.77 12.23
N LEU A 118 8.13 -1.70 11.55
CA LEU A 118 8.04 -1.96 10.11
C LEU A 118 8.73 -0.87 9.30
N THR A 119 8.47 0.41 9.61
CA THR A 119 9.07 1.56 8.96
C THR A 119 10.60 1.55 9.08
N GLU A 120 11.13 1.15 10.25
CA GLU A 120 12.58 1.02 10.47
C GLU A 120 13.18 -0.18 9.74
N ALA A 121 12.51 -1.34 9.78
CA ALA A 121 12.95 -2.55 9.09
C ALA A 121 13.01 -2.36 7.57
N LEU A 122 12.09 -1.58 6.99
CA LEU A 122 12.07 -1.21 5.57
C LEU A 122 13.12 -0.15 5.19
N GLY A 123 13.74 0.51 6.18
CA GLY A 123 14.72 1.58 5.94
C GLY A 123 14.10 2.90 5.46
N ILE A 124 12.79 3.11 5.69
CA ILE A 124 12.06 4.31 5.29
C ILE A 124 11.72 5.24 6.47
N LYS A 125 12.27 4.98 7.65
CA LYS A 125 12.10 5.84 8.82
C LYS A 125 13.02 7.05 8.73
N ARG A 126 12.45 8.24 8.81
CA ARG A 126 13.16 9.51 8.86
C ARG A 126 13.78 9.77 10.24
N ALA A 127 14.71 10.70 10.28
CA ALA A 127 15.28 11.17 11.54
C ALA A 127 14.24 11.80 12.48
N THR A 128 13.17 12.37 11.92
CA THR A 128 12.02 12.95 12.63
C THR A 128 11.06 11.89 13.19
N GLY A 129 11.22 10.63 12.76
CA GLY A 129 10.42 9.49 13.20
C GLY A 129 9.23 9.12 12.32
N GLU A 130 8.89 9.94 11.34
CA GLU A 130 7.85 9.64 10.34
C GLU A 130 8.36 8.66 9.29
N ALA A 131 7.43 8.03 8.56
CA ALA A 131 7.76 7.25 7.38
C ALA A 131 8.02 8.17 6.17
N ASP A 132 8.87 7.73 5.25
CA ASP A 132 8.92 8.28 3.91
C ASP A 132 7.62 7.95 3.16
N ARG A 133 7.32 8.73 2.11
CA ARG A 133 6.22 8.47 1.18
C ARG A 133 6.62 7.32 0.25
N ALA A 134 6.49 6.10 0.72
CA ALA A 134 6.95 4.88 0.06
C ALA A 134 5.77 4.00 -0.39
N THR A 135 5.94 3.26 -1.48
CA THR A 135 5.03 2.23 -1.96
C THR A 135 5.83 1.00 -2.32
N PHE A 136 5.39 -0.16 -1.84
CA PHE A 136 5.97 -1.46 -2.15
C PHE A 136 4.93 -2.32 -2.84
N ILE A 137 5.31 -3.01 -3.92
CA ILE A 137 4.55 -4.12 -4.51
C ILE A 137 5.27 -5.41 -4.14
N ILE A 138 4.54 -6.32 -3.50
CA ILE A 138 5.08 -7.54 -2.90
C ILE A 138 4.37 -8.74 -3.53
N ASP A 139 5.14 -9.72 -3.99
CA ASP A 139 4.60 -10.93 -4.59
C ASP A 139 4.06 -11.93 -3.55
N PRO A 140 3.37 -13.01 -3.98
CA PRO A 140 2.85 -14.05 -3.08
C PRO A 140 3.92 -14.79 -2.26
N HIS A 141 5.19 -14.72 -2.67
CA HIS A 141 6.32 -15.30 -1.94
C HIS A 141 6.93 -14.36 -0.90
N ASN A 142 6.28 -13.21 -0.68
CA ASN A 142 6.73 -12.16 0.24
C ASN A 142 8.05 -11.50 -0.20
N VAL A 143 8.29 -11.39 -1.50
CA VAL A 143 9.45 -10.73 -2.10
C VAL A 143 9.02 -9.39 -2.70
N ILE A 144 9.81 -8.33 -2.46
CA ILE A 144 9.58 -7.00 -3.02
C ILE A 144 9.88 -7.04 -4.52
N GLN A 145 8.88 -6.71 -5.34
CA GLN A 145 8.98 -6.66 -6.79
C GLN A 145 9.07 -5.23 -7.34
N SER A 146 8.59 -4.24 -6.57
CA SER A 146 8.73 -2.82 -6.88
C SER A 146 8.80 -2.00 -5.59
N VAL A 147 9.62 -0.96 -5.60
CA VAL A 147 9.65 0.06 -4.55
C VAL A 147 9.75 1.45 -5.17
N SER A 148 8.92 2.36 -4.66
CA SER A 148 8.93 3.78 -5.04
C SER A 148 8.94 4.63 -3.79
N VAL A 149 9.83 5.62 -3.72
CA VAL A 149 9.90 6.59 -2.61
C VAL A 149 9.94 7.99 -3.21
N THR A 150 9.00 8.84 -2.80
CA THR A 150 8.86 10.20 -3.36
C THR A 150 8.99 11.27 -2.27
N ALA A 151 9.33 12.50 -2.69
CA ALA A 151 9.36 13.65 -1.81
C ALA A 151 7.96 13.99 -1.27
N ASP A 152 7.89 14.64 -0.10
CA ASP A 152 6.63 14.95 0.60
C ASP A 152 5.65 15.79 -0.19
N SER A 153 6.15 16.64 -1.08
CA SER A 153 5.35 17.52 -1.92
C SER A 153 4.78 16.86 -3.18
N VAL A 154 5.14 15.59 -3.43
CA VAL A 154 4.77 14.88 -4.67
C VAL A 154 3.85 13.70 -4.34
N GLY A 155 2.58 13.81 -4.74
CA GLY A 155 1.62 12.73 -4.68
C GLY A 155 1.95 11.60 -5.65
N ARG A 156 1.54 10.39 -5.30
CA ARG A 156 1.74 9.18 -6.13
C ARG A 156 0.70 9.07 -7.23
N ASN A 157 1.01 8.29 -8.24
CA ASN A 157 0.08 7.91 -9.31
C ASN A 157 -0.35 6.46 -9.10
N THR A 158 -1.60 6.23 -8.73
CA THR A 158 -2.16 4.90 -8.45
C THR A 158 -2.37 4.08 -9.73
N GLU A 159 -2.62 4.73 -10.88
CA GLU A 159 -2.69 4.06 -12.18
C GLU A 159 -1.33 3.44 -12.55
N GLU A 160 -0.23 4.12 -12.21
CA GLU A 160 1.11 3.58 -12.43
C GLU A 160 1.40 2.40 -11.50
N VAL A 161 0.89 2.39 -10.26
CA VAL A 161 1.00 1.24 -9.36
C VAL A 161 0.26 0.04 -9.93
N LEU A 162 -0.97 0.21 -10.44
CA LEU A 162 -1.73 -0.83 -11.13
C LEU A 162 -1.02 -1.34 -12.38
N ARG A 163 -0.52 -0.41 -13.22
CA ARG A 163 0.23 -0.77 -14.43
C ARG A 163 1.45 -1.61 -14.11
N GLN A 164 2.18 -1.28 -13.03
CA GLN A 164 3.34 -2.06 -12.59
C GLN A 164 2.91 -3.43 -12.06
N LEU A 165 1.81 -3.52 -11.32
CA LEU A 165 1.26 -4.78 -10.83
C LEU A 165 0.89 -5.69 -12.01
N ASP A 166 0.17 -5.18 -13.02
CA ASP A 166 -0.16 -5.92 -14.24
C ASP A 166 1.08 -6.47 -14.94
N ALA A 167 2.10 -5.63 -15.10
CA ALA A 167 3.36 -6.02 -15.74
C ALA A 167 4.09 -7.10 -14.95
N LEU A 168 4.12 -7.00 -13.60
CA LEU A 168 4.76 -7.98 -12.73
C LEU A 168 4.02 -9.31 -12.73
N GLN A 169 2.69 -9.30 -12.80
CA GLN A 169 1.86 -10.50 -12.84
C GLN A 169 1.89 -11.22 -14.19
N SER A 170 2.24 -10.52 -15.27
CA SER A 170 2.34 -11.14 -16.60
C SER A 170 3.48 -12.15 -16.70
N ASP A 171 4.51 -12.02 -15.86
CA ASP A 171 5.77 -12.79 -15.92
C ASP A 171 6.46 -12.73 -17.29
N GLU A 172 6.19 -11.67 -18.08
CA GLU A 172 6.70 -11.47 -19.44
C GLU A 172 7.57 -10.20 -19.53
N LEU A 173 8.29 -10.06 -20.64
CA LEU A 173 9.12 -8.89 -20.89
C LEU A 173 8.26 -7.71 -21.37
N CYS A 174 7.89 -6.83 -20.45
CA CYS A 174 7.11 -5.64 -20.73
C CYS A 174 7.99 -4.49 -21.24
N ALA A 175 7.62 -3.94 -22.40
CA ALA A 175 8.33 -2.80 -22.98
C ALA A 175 8.15 -1.51 -22.14
N CYS A 176 8.98 -0.50 -22.40
CA CYS A 176 8.77 0.84 -21.85
C CYS A 176 7.35 1.34 -22.20
N ASN A 177 6.65 1.92 -21.22
CA ASN A 177 5.25 2.38 -21.34
C ASN A 177 4.24 1.27 -21.69
N TRP A 178 4.57 0.02 -21.46
CA TRP A 178 3.64 -1.09 -21.64
C TRP A 178 2.37 -0.88 -20.82
N GLN A 179 1.24 -1.26 -21.36
CA GLN A 179 -0.07 -1.24 -20.72
C GLN A 179 -0.68 -2.63 -20.80
N ALA A 180 -1.53 -2.98 -19.84
CA ALA A 180 -2.27 -4.24 -19.83
C ALA A 180 -3.01 -4.45 -21.16
N GLY A 181 -2.84 -5.65 -21.76
CA GLY A 181 -3.38 -6.00 -23.07
C GLY A 181 -2.50 -5.61 -24.26
N ALA A 182 -1.42 -4.84 -24.06
CA ALA A 182 -0.42 -4.62 -25.10
C ALA A 182 0.49 -5.84 -25.27
N ALA A 183 1.07 -5.98 -26.48
CA ALA A 183 2.02 -7.06 -26.74
C ALA A 183 3.28 -6.93 -25.88
N THR A 184 3.80 -8.06 -25.44
CA THR A 184 5.07 -8.19 -24.73
C THR A 184 6.23 -8.45 -25.70
N ILE A 185 7.46 -8.38 -25.20
CA ILE A 185 8.65 -8.57 -26.04
C ILE A 185 8.91 -10.07 -26.24
N ASP A 186 8.86 -10.54 -27.48
CA ASP A 186 9.35 -11.86 -27.84
C ASP A 186 10.89 -11.86 -27.98
N ALA A 187 11.57 -12.20 -26.87
CA ALA A 187 13.03 -12.21 -26.85
C ALA A 187 13.63 -13.24 -27.83
N LEU A 188 12.94 -14.38 -28.06
CA LEU A 188 13.43 -15.43 -28.95
C LEU A 188 13.25 -15.04 -30.42
N GLY A 189 12.15 -14.37 -30.77
CA GLY A 189 11.89 -13.88 -32.13
C GLY A 189 12.82 -12.74 -32.54
N GLN A 190 13.42 -12.01 -31.58
CA GLN A 190 14.37 -10.92 -31.86
C GLN A 190 15.83 -11.37 -31.99
N MET A 191 16.15 -12.63 -31.64
CA MET A 191 17.52 -13.20 -31.71
C MET A 191 17.76 -13.98 -32.99
N GLY A 192 16.81 -14.02 -33.93
CA GLY A 192 16.85 -14.72 -35.21
C GLY A 192 17.25 -13.87 -36.41
#